data_cb7e7df4aad173272dd1d1ec9750361f
#
_entry.id   cb7e7df4aad173272dd1d1ec9750361f
#
_cell.length_a   1.000
_cell.length_b   1.000
_cell.length_c   1.000
_cell.angle_alpha   90.00
_cell.angle_beta   90.00
_cell.angle_gamma   90.00
#
_symmetry.space_group_name_H-M   'P 1'
#
loop_
_entity.id
_entity.type
_entity.pdbx_description
1 polymer ?
#
loop_
_entity_poly.entity_id
_entity_poly.type
_entity_poly.pdbx_seq_one_letter_code
_entity_poly.pdbx_strand_id
1 'polypeptide(L)'
;MEREKHEFDVLVIYIPNQLSKMRELKNENVYFDLHDSLKIYCAGKGIVTQIIEEKSVHTKNDMAKIMWGLSTAIYAKAIGKLWKPRTTRYDTAYIGLSYVQSIKNDEKISIGCSQLFDSEGNGMELYLRPLKDPQIIQRNPYMRSGDACRLMNNLKRIYDESVPLHKLNRIVIHKTTHFTKEEMEGITKGLAGVDNIELLQIQEFSAWRAIRFQNDTATPFPIQRGTVIPLDKDTFLIWTHGSVQHDELAGKKLNYYKNGRGIPAPLLVKRFMGKSSALELVNEILMLTKMNWNSGDGLYKILPVTLDFAKALSRVAKQDLVVYDRPYDFRYFM
;
A
#
# COMPACT_ATOMS: atom_id res chain seq x y z
N MET A 1 -15.54 18.54 -13.32
CA MET A 1 -16.71 18.26 -12.46
C MET A 1 -16.42 18.85 -11.10
N GLU A 2 -17.15 19.86 -10.69
CA GLU A 2 -17.06 20.41 -9.35
C GLU A 2 -17.42 19.31 -8.35
N ARG A 3 -16.55 19.09 -7.35
CA ARG A 3 -16.88 18.22 -6.21
C ARG A 3 -18.02 18.89 -5.45
N GLU A 4 -19.13 18.18 -5.28
CA GLU A 4 -20.16 18.64 -4.34
C GLU A 4 -19.47 18.86 -2.98
N LYS A 5 -19.54 20.07 -2.47
CA LYS A 5 -19.07 20.38 -1.12
C LYS A 5 -20.08 19.81 -0.13
N HIS A 6 -19.69 18.74 0.56
CA HIS A 6 -20.47 18.22 1.67
C HIS A 6 -20.23 19.08 2.92
N GLU A 7 -21.25 19.24 3.75
CA GLU A 7 -21.17 19.98 5.03
C GLU A 7 -20.38 19.21 6.11
N PHE A 8 -19.85 18.04 5.80
CA PHE A 8 -19.09 17.18 6.71
C PHE A 8 -17.82 16.63 6.05
N ASP A 9 -16.80 16.36 6.85
CA ASP A 9 -15.51 15.82 6.38
C ASP A 9 -15.51 14.29 6.26
N VAL A 10 -16.21 13.60 7.16
CA VAL A 10 -16.24 12.12 7.22
C VAL A 10 -17.64 11.64 7.54
N LEU A 11 -18.16 10.72 6.73
CA LEU A 11 -19.38 9.98 7.00
C LEU A 11 -19.08 8.74 7.82
N VAL A 12 -19.59 8.67 9.05
CA VAL A 12 -19.47 7.48 9.89
C VAL A 12 -20.66 6.55 9.65
N ILE A 13 -20.36 5.32 9.25
CA ILE A 13 -21.36 4.29 8.97
C ILE A 13 -21.28 3.20 10.03
N TYR A 14 -22.32 3.05 10.83
CA TYR A 14 -22.44 1.98 11.81
C TYR A 14 -23.12 0.76 11.21
N ILE A 15 -22.50 -0.43 11.34
CA ILE A 15 -23.03 -1.70 10.87
C ILE A 15 -23.39 -2.57 12.08
N PRO A 16 -24.70 -2.80 12.35
CA PRO A 16 -25.16 -3.65 13.44
C PRO A 16 -24.89 -5.13 13.14
N ASN A 17 -24.80 -5.93 14.19
CA ASN A 17 -24.52 -7.38 14.09
C ASN A 17 -25.55 -8.15 13.27
N GLN A 18 -26.79 -7.67 13.20
CA GLN A 18 -27.83 -8.27 12.37
C GLN A 18 -27.46 -8.29 10.89
N LEU A 19 -26.68 -7.30 10.42
CA LEU A 19 -26.18 -7.22 9.04
C LEU A 19 -24.86 -7.96 8.83
N SER A 20 -24.30 -8.58 9.85
CA SER A 20 -23.00 -9.28 9.76
C SER A 20 -22.99 -10.40 8.71
N LYS A 21 -24.14 -11.09 8.50
CA LYS A 21 -24.29 -12.10 7.45
C LYS A 21 -24.30 -11.53 6.02
N MET A 22 -24.65 -10.25 5.86
CA MET A 22 -24.63 -9.54 4.58
C MET A 22 -23.28 -8.90 4.30
N ARG A 23 -22.34 -8.97 5.22
CA ARG A 23 -21.03 -8.35 5.06
C ARG A 23 -20.27 -8.92 3.88
N GLU A 24 -20.31 -10.22 3.71
CA GLU A 24 -19.68 -10.92 2.60
C GLU A 24 -20.60 -12.01 2.06
N LEU A 25 -20.97 -11.90 0.79
CA LEU A 25 -21.71 -12.91 0.06
C LEU A 25 -20.80 -13.50 -1.01
N LYS A 26 -20.53 -14.80 -0.89
CA LYS A 26 -19.67 -15.51 -1.82
C LYS A 26 -20.41 -16.74 -2.34
N ASN A 27 -20.83 -16.67 -3.60
CA ASN A 27 -21.34 -17.80 -4.38
C ASN A 27 -20.42 -18.04 -5.57
N GLU A 28 -20.58 -19.16 -6.28
CA GLU A 28 -19.73 -19.52 -7.42
C GLU A 28 -19.56 -18.40 -8.47
N ASN A 29 -20.58 -17.54 -8.63
CA ASN A 29 -20.60 -16.49 -9.65
C ASN A 29 -20.70 -15.05 -9.08
N VAL A 30 -20.80 -14.86 -7.77
CA VAL A 30 -20.99 -13.53 -7.16
C VAL A 30 -20.12 -13.41 -5.92
N TYR A 31 -19.25 -12.42 -5.95
CA TYR A 31 -18.57 -11.93 -4.76
C TYR A 31 -19.07 -10.53 -4.43
N PHE A 32 -19.64 -10.37 -3.25
CA PHE A 32 -20.07 -9.08 -2.74
C PHE A 32 -19.50 -8.87 -1.34
N ASP A 33 -18.86 -7.73 -1.14
CA ASP A 33 -18.39 -7.26 0.16
C ASP A 33 -19.02 -5.90 0.44
N LEU A 34 -19.88 -5.83 1.46
CA LEU A 34 -20.60 -4.61 1.83
C LEU A 34 -19.64 -3.46 2.17
N HIS A 35 -18.55 -3.75 2.88
CA HIS A 35 -17.57 -2.73 3.25
C HIS A 35 -16.92 -2.11 2.01
N ASP A 36 -16.45 -2.94 1.08
CA ASP A 36 -15.79 -2.47 -0.13
C ASP A 36 -16.78 -1.79 -1.09
N SER A 37 -18.03 -2.32 -1.17
CA SER A 37 -19.10 -1.72 -1.97
C SER A 37 -19.52 -0.33 -1.47
N LEU A 38 -19.65 -0.16 -0.15
CA LEU A 38 -19.95 1.14 0.44
C LEU A 38 -18.81 2.13 0.21
N LYS A 39 -17.56 1.70 0.37
CA LYS A 39 -16.40 2.56 0.13
C LYS A 39 -16.34 3.05 -1.31
N ILE A 40 -16.50 2.17 -2.30
CA ILE A 40 -16.42 2.60 -3.71
C ILE A 40 -17.59 3.49 -4.10
N TYR A 41 -18.81 3.17 -3.63
CA TYR A 41 -19.99 3.99 -3.88
C TYR A 41 -19.80 5.42 -3.33
N CYS A 42 -19.36 5.53 -2.08
CA CYS A 42 -19.11 6.81 -1.44
C CYS A 42 -17.93 7.56 -2.09
N ALA A 43 -16.84 6.86 -2.44
CA ALA A 43 -15.73 7.44 -3.19
C ALA A 43 -16.19 8.01 -4.54
N GLY A 44 -17.14 7.33 -5.20
CA GLY A 44 -17.79 7.82 -6.42
C GLY A 44 -18.49 9.16 -6.25
N LYS A 45 -19.00 9.44 -5.05
CA LYS A 45 -19.66 10.70 -4.65
C LYS A 45 -18.72 11.71 -3.99
N GLY A 46 -17.43 11.41 -3.84
CA GLY A 46 -16.48 12.28 -3.16
C GLY A 46 -16.61 12.26 -1.63
N ILE A 47 -17.26 11.24 -1.06
CA ILE A 47 -17.53 11.13 0.38
C ILE A 47 -16.49 10.22 1.02
N VAL A 48 -15.77 10.74 2.01
CA VAL A 48 -14.87 9.96 2.87
C VAL A 48 -15.67 9.22 3.94
N THR A 49 -15.43 7.92 4.11
CA THR A 49 -16.22 7.10 5.04
C THR A 49 -15.37 6.44 6.12
N GLN A 50 -15.94 6.33 7.34
CA GLN A 50 -15.46 5.46 8.40
C GLN A 50 -16.54 4.44 8.75
N ILE A 51 -16.25 3.16 8.54
CA ILE A 51 -17.16 2.08 8.89
C ILE A 51 -16.82 1.59 10.30
N ILE A 52 -17.84 1.45 11.13
CA ILE A 52 -17.73 0.93 12.51
C ILE A 52 -18.69 -0.25 12.64
N GLU A 53 -18.16 -1.41 13.00
CA GLU A 53 -18.98 -2.59 13.29
C GLU A 53 -19.34 -2.64 14.77
N GLU A 54 -20.56 -3.07 15.07
CA GLU A 54 -21.09 -3.18 16.46
C GLU A 54 -20.15 -3.95 17.38
N LYS A 55 -19.56 -5.04 16.90
CA LYS A 55 -18.59 -5.84 17.70
C LYS A 55 -17.38 -5.03 18.17
N SER A 56 -16.98 -4.00 17.42
CA SER A 56 -15.84 -3.15 17.79
C SER A 56 -16.20 -2.13 18.86
N VAL A 57 -17.49 -1.78 18.99
CA VAL A 57 -17.99 -0.84 20.00
C VAL A 57 -18.22 -1.54 21.34
N HIS A 58 -18.68 -2.79 21.31
CA HIS A 58 -19.05 -3.53 22.50
C HIS A 58 -17.96 -4.47 23.05
N THR A 59 -16.78 -4.49 22.45
CA THR A 59 -15.67 -5.29 22.97
C THR A 59 -15.14 -4.71 24.29
N LYS A 60 -14.94 -5.58 25.28
CA LYS A 60 -14.34 -5.20 26.58
C LYS A 60 -12.82 -5.29 26.57
N ASN A 61 -12.25 -6.03 25.59
CA ASN A 61 -10.81 -6.24 25.48
C ASN A 61 -10.21 -5.21 24.54
N ASP A 62 -9.04 -4.69 24.90
CA ASP A 62 -8.27 -3.77 24.05
C ASP A 62 -9.01 -2.45 23.63
N MET A 63 -9.97 -1.98 24.44
CA MET A 63 -10.77 -0.79 24.14
C MET A 63 -9.90 0.42 23.84
N ALA A 64 -8.84 0.66 24.61
CA ALA A 64 -7.91 1.77 24.36
C ALA A 64 -7.25 1.70 22.99
N LYS A 65 -6.87 0.50 22.55
CA LYS A 65 -6.28 0.27 21.22
C LYS A 65 -7.30 0.51 20.11
N ILE A 66 -8.54 0.06 20.30
CA ILE A 66 -9.62 0.26 19.32
C ILE A 66 -9.96 1.75 19.20
N MET A 67 -10.10 2.45 20.32
CA MET A 67 -10.38 3.88 20.35
C MET A 67 -9.24 4.69 19.73
N TRP A 68 -8.00 4.34 20.03
CA TRP A 68 -6.84 4.95 19.40
C TRP A 68 -6.87 4.77 17.87
N GLY A 69 -7.06 3.53 17.40
CA GLY A 69 -7.13 3.21 15.97
C GLY A 69 -8.27 3.96 15.27
N LEU A 70 -9.45 4.02 15.89
CA LEU A 70 -10.60 4.73 15.36
C LEU A 70 -10.36 6.26 15.30
N SER A 71 -9.82 6.83 16.39
CA SER A 71 -9.53 8.27 16.47
C SER A 71 -8.49 8.68 15.43
N THR A 72 -7.40 7.91 15.28
CA THR A 72 -6.38 8.18 14.27
C THR A 72 -6.92 8.04 12.85
N ALA A 73 -7.77 7.03 12.60
CA ALA A 73 -8.38 6.84 11.29
C ALA A 73 -9.35 7.99 10.93
N ILE A 74 -10.19 8.42 11.85
CA ILE A 74 -11.11 9.55 11.62
C ILE A 74 -10.32 10.85 11.43
N TYR A 75 -9.32 11.10 12.26
CA TYR A 75 -8.48 12.29 12.15
C TYR A 75 -7.76 12.35 10.79
N ALA A 76 -7.15 11.24 10.36
CA ALA A 76 -6.48 11.16 9.06
C ALA A 76 -7.45 11.39 7.90
N LYS A 77 -8.68 10.88 8.00
CA LYS A 77 -9.73 11.03 6.98
C LYS A 77 -10.27 12.46 6.90
N ALA A 78 -10.39 13.15 8.03
CA ALA A 78 -10.87 14.53 8.07
C ALA A 78 -9.77 15.53 7.64
N ILE A 79 -8.58 15.42 8.19
CA ILE A 79 -7.50 16.40 8.03
C ILE A 79 -6.47 15.95 6.98
N GLY A 80 -6.35 14.63 6.76
CA GLY A 80 -5.48 14.04 5.74
C GLY A 80 -4.08 13.67 6.21
N LYS A 81 -3.53 14.22 7.32
CA LYS A 81 -2.13 13.96 7.72
C LYS A 81 -1.98 13.79 9.22
N LEU A 82 -1.47 12.63 9.66
CA LEU A 82 -1.11 12.35 11.06
C LEU A 82 0.38 12.57 11.29
N TRP A 83 1.20 11.90 10.49
CA TRP A 83 2.64 12.02 10.49
C TRP A 83 3.15 11.85 9.05
N LYS A 84 4.34 12.31 8.81
CA LYS A 84 5.00 12.26 7.52
C LYS A 84 6.38 11.62 7.63
N PRO A 85 6.91 11.08 6.52
CA PRO A 85 8.26 10.55 6.52
C PRO A 85 9.27 11.67 6.81
N ARG A 86 10.32 11.33 7.53
CA ARG A 86 11.50 12.18 7.58
C ARG A 86 12.37 11.84 6.36
N THR A 87 12.32 12.67 5.34
CA THR A 87 13.16 12.52 4.15
C THR A 87 14.01 13.75 3.95
N THR A 88 15.13 13.56 3.30
CA THR A 88 16.00 14.63 2.80
C THR A 88 15.80 14.86 1.29
N ARG A 89 14.97 14.04 0.64
CA ARG A 89 14.70 14.11 -0.79
C ARG A 89 13.28 14.56 -1.05
N TYR A 90 13.15 15.81 -1.46
CA TYR A 90 11.87 16.46 -1.78
C TYR A 90 11.46 16.29 -3.25
N ASP A 91 12.28 15.64 -4.06
CA ASP A 91 12.17 15.47 -5.49
C ASP A 91 11.80 14.03 -5.90
N THR A 92 11.35 13.23 -4.95
CA THR A 92 11.08 11.80 -5.15
C THR A 92 9.59 11.48 -5.03
N ALA A 93 9.06 10.73 -5.99
CA ALA A 93 7.75 10.12 -5.93
C ALA A 93 7.86 8.59 -5.73
N TYR A 94 6.93 8.03 -4.94
CA TYR A 94 6.81 6.59 -4.70
C TYR A 94 5.51 6.07 -5.30
N ILE A 95 5.58 5.00 -6.08
CA ILE A 95 4.45 4.42 -6.79
C ILE A 95 4.32 2.93 -6.45
N GLY A 96 3.11 2.47 -6.15
CA GLY A 96 2.80 1.06 -6.03
C GLY A 96 1.97 0.59 -7.21
N LEU A 97 2.35 -0.50 -7.84
CA LEU A 97 1.60 -1.11 -8.93
C LEU A 97 1.01 -2.46 -8.49
N SER A 98 -0.28 -2.62 -8.72
CA SER A 98 -1.02 -3.87 -8.51
C SER A 98 -1.97 -4.12 -9.67
N TYR A 99 -2.20 -5.37 -9.99
CA TYR A 99 -3.17 -5.77 -11.02
C TYR A 99 -4.41 -6.34 -10.38
N VAL A 100 -5.55 -6.09 -11.00
CA VAL A 100 -6.83 -6.69 -10.67
C VAL A 100 -7.45 -7.31 -11.92
N GLN A 101 -8.00 -8.49 -11.77
CA GLN A 101 -8.82 -9.12 -12.80
C GLN A 101 -10.27 -9.05 -12.37
N SER A 102 -11.16 -8.54 -13.22
CA SER A 102 -12.60 -8.52 -12.96
C SER A 102 -13.17 -9.93 -12.96
N ILE A 103 -14.00 -10.25 -11.96
CA ILE A 103 -14.61 -11.59 -11.82
C ILE A 103 -15.81 -11.76 -12.77
N LYS A 104 -16.47 -10.67 -13.16
CA LYS A 104 -17.70 -10.72 -13.96
C LYS A 104 -17.48 -10.76 -15.47
N ASN A 105 -16.35 -10.23 -15.93
CA ASN A 105 -15.96 -10.27 -17.33
C ASN A 105 -14.51 -10.74 -17.39
N ASP A 106 -14.30 -12.00 -17.71
CA ASP A 106 -12.97 -12.63 -17.78
C ASP A 106 -11.94 -11.88 -18.65
N GLU A 107 -12.35 -10.87 -19.38
CA GLU A 107 -11.52 -10.12 -20.32
C GLU A 107 -11.01 -8.76 -19.79
N LYS A 108 -11.44 -8.28 -18.60
CA LYS A 108 -11.05 -6.95 -18.12
C LYS A 108 -10.01 -7.02 -17.01
N ILE A 109 -8.77 -6.82 -17.39
CA ILE A 109 -7.67 -6.62 -16.45
C ILE A 109 -7.45 -5.11 -16.26
N SER A 110 -7.38 -4.70 -15.01
CA SER A 110 -7.10 -3.31 -14.64
C SER A 110 -5.85 -3.23 -13.81
N ILE A 111 -5.17 -2.10 -13.90
CA ILE A 111 -4.04 -1.80 -13.04
C ILE A 111 -4.45 -0.81 -11.97
N GLY A 112 -4.20 -1.19 -10.71
CA GLY A 112 -4.30 -0.29 -9.57
C GLY A 112 -2.93 0.34 -9.31
N CYS A 113 -2.90 1.64 -9.18
CA CYS A 113 -1.70 2.39 -8.90
C CYS A 113 -1.93 3.28 -7.68
N SER A 114 -1.01 3.24 -6.71
CA SER A 114 -0.97 4.20 -5.62
C SER A 114 0.25 5.09 -5.75
N GLN A 115 0.08 6.35 -5.46
CA GLN A 115 1.15 7.33 -5.53
C GLN A 115 1.27 8.07 -4.21
N LEU A 116 2.48 8.10 -3.67
CA LEU A 116 2.83 8.93 -2.53
C LEU A 116 3.62 10.13 -3.04
N PHE A 117 3.04 11.31 -2.90
CA PHE A 117 3.75 12.54 -3.23
C PHE A 117 4.58 13.00 -2.05
N ASP A 118 5.61 13.63 -2.37
CA ASP A 118 6.60 14.37 -1.62
C ASP A 118 6.86 13.94 -0.16
N SER A 119 7.93 14.50 0.34
CA SER A 119 8.38 14.38 1.73
C SER A 119 7.39 14.94 2.74
N GLU A 120 6.44 15.72 2.29
CA GLU A 120 5.44 16.35 3.16
C GLU A 120 4.15 15.54 3.29
N GLY A 121 4.05 14.38 2.61
CA GLY A 121 2.84 13.57 2.60
C GLY A 121 1.67 14.29 1.92
N ASN A 122 1.96 15.27 1.04
CA ASN A 122 0.95 15.89 0.20
C ASN A 122 0.60 14.93 -0.91
N GLY A 123 -0.67 14.60 -1.04
CA GLY A 123 -1.21 13.96 -2.21
C GLY A 123 -0.90 12.50 -2.38
N MET A 124 -1.36 11.62 -1.48
CA MET A 124 -1.53 10.23 -1.87
C MET A 124 -2.77 10.13 -2.78
N GLU A 125 -2.55 9.89 -4.05
CA GLU A 125 -3.61 9.63 -5.02
C GLU A 125 -3.56 8.18 -5.48
N LEU A 126 -4.73 7.60 -5.64
CA LEU A 126 -4.94 6.28 -6.19
C LEU A 126 -5.49 6.40 -7.59
N TYR A 127 -4.94 5.64 -8.52
CA TYR A 127 -5.35 5.67 -9.92
C TYR A 127 -5.69 4.26 -10.39
N LEU A 128 -6.81 4.13 -11.08
CA LEU A 128 -7.27 2.87 -11.64
C LEU A 128 -7.48 2.99 -13.14
N ARG A 129 -6.88 2.09 -13.91
CA ARG A 129 -6.96 2.10 -15.36
C ARG A 129 -7.17 0.71 -15.96
N PRO A 130 -8.09 0.54 -16.90
CA PRO A 130 -8.20 -0.71 -17.64
C PRO A 130 -7.00 -0.88 -18.59
N LEU A 131 -6.49 -2.10 -18.68
CA LEU A 131 -5.49 -2.48 -19.67
C LEU A 131 -6.20 -2.96 -20.93
N LYS A 132 -5.71 -2.51 -22.09
CA LYS A 132 -6.34 -2.88 -23.38
C LYS A 132 -5.92 -4.25 -23.88
N ASP A 133 -4.64 -4.58 -23.71
CA ASP A 133 -4.04 -5.84 -24.19
C ASP A 133 -2.92 -6.27 -23.23
N PRO A 134 -3.24 -6.78 -22.04
CA PRO A 134 -2.23 -7.22 -21.08
C PRO A 134 -1.54 -8.49 -21.57
N GLN A 135 -0.23 -8.57 -21.36
CA GLN A 135 0.52 -9.81 -21.55
C GLN A 135 0.29 -10.72 -20.33
N ILE A 136 -0.14 -11.95 -20.54
CA ILE A 136 -0.32 -12.93 -19.46
C ILE A 136 0.89 -13.87 -19.40
N ILE A 137 1.62 -13.87 -18.29
CA ILE A 137 2.76 -14.75 -18.02
C ILE A 137 2.49 -15.51 -16.72
N GLN A 138 2.42 -16.82 -16.75
CA GLN A 138 2.17 -17.66 -15.57
C GLN A 138 0.95 -17.17 -14.74
N ARG A 139 -0.15 -16.87 -15.40
CA ARG A 139 -1.41 -16.33 -14.83
C ARG A 139 -1.31 -14.90 -14.25
N ASN A 140 -0.18 -14.23 -14.38
CA ASN A 140 -0.03 -12.84 -13.95
C ASN A 140 -0.13 -11.92 -15.17
N PRO A 141 -0.90 -10.83 -15.08
CA PRO A 141 -0.95 -9.83 -16.12
C PRO A 141 0.25 -8.88 -16.03
N TYR A 142 0.68 -8.38 -17.19
CA TYR A 142 1.74 -7.40 -17.34
C TYR A 142 1.34 -6.37 -18.39
N MET A 143 1.78 -5.13 -18.20
CA MET A 143 1.53 -4.06 -19.16
C MET A 143 2.38 -4.24 -20.43
N ARG A 144 1.80 -3.92 -21.57
CA ARG A 144 2.57 -3.62 -22.78
C ARG A 144 3.26 -2.27 -22.66
N SER A 145 4.30 -2.07 -23.43
CA SER A 145 5.08 -0.81 -23.42
C SER A 145 4.21 0.43 -23.60
N GLY A 146 3.20 0.37 -24.49
CA GLY A 146 2.27 1.49 -24.71
C GLY A 146 1.40 1.83 -23.49
N ASP A 147 0.90 0.81 -22.76
CA ASP A 147 0.11 1.04 -21.55
C ASP A 147 0.97 1.57 -20.39
N ALA A 148 2.17 1.01 -20.23
CA ALA A 148 3.12 1.47 -19.23
C ALA A 148 3.54 2.94 -19.49
N CYS A 149 3.81 3.29 -20.74
CA CYS A 149 4.15 4.66 -21.14
C CYS A 149 3.00 5.64 -20.83
N ARG A 150 1.77 5.30 -21.21
CA ARG A 150 0.61 6.17 -20.93
C ARG A 150 0.37 6.34 -19.44
N LEU A 151 0.49 5.25 -18.65
CA LEU A 151 0.32 5.32 -17.21
C LEU A 151 1.35 6.26 -16.58
N MET A 152 2.62 6.10 -16.91
CA MET A 152 3.70 6.91 -16.34
C MET A 152 3.60 8.38 -16.75
N ASN A 153 3.24 8.68 -17.99
CA ASN A 153 2.98 10.05 -18.44
C ASN A 153 1.85 10.71 -17.61
N ASN A 154 0.75 9.98 -17.37
CA ASN A 154 -0.34 10.52 -16.58
C ASN A 154 0.08 10.76 -15.12
N LEU A 155 0.82 9.83 -14.50
CA LEU A 155 1.29 9.98 -13.12
C LEU A 155 2.29 11.14 -12.98
N LYS A 156 3.19 11.31 -13.95
CA LYS A 156 4.10 12.45 -13.99
C LYS A 156 3.33 13.77 -14.08
N ARG A 157 2.33 13.86 -14.97
CA ARG A 157 1.48 15.04 -15.09
C ARG A 157 0.74 15.36 -13.79
N ILE A 158 0.16 14.35 -13.12
CA ILE A 158 -0.50 14.52 -11.84
C ILE A 158 0.48 15.04 -10.78
N TYR A 159 1.72 14.52 -10.75
CA TYR A 159 2.76 15.03 -9.85
C TYR A 159 3.08 16.50 -10.15
N ASP A 160 3.37 16.84 -11.41
CA ASP A 160 3.73 18.20 -11.81
C ASP A 160 2.61 19.20 -11.50
N GLU A 161 1.34 18.80 -11.64
CA GLU A 161 0.17 19.62 -11.26
C GLU A 161 0.01 19.78 -9.74
N SER A 162 0.35 18.74 -8.96
CA SER A 162 0.17 18.72 -7.49
C SER A 162 1.34 19.37 -6.74
N VAL A 163 2.53 19.36 -7.31
CA VAL A 163 3.78 19.84 -6.69
C VAL A 163 4.54 20.79 -7.64
N PRO A 164 3.94 21.92 -8.01
CA PRO A 164 4.50 22.78 -9.07
C PRO A 164 5.86 23.40 -8.72
N LEU A 165 6.23 23.44 -7.45
CA LEU A 165 7.49 24.04 -6.99
C LEU A 165 8.69 23.08 -7.01
N HIS A 166 8.47 21.80 -7.18
CA HIS A 166 9.53 20.80 -7.15
C HIS A 166 9.53 19.94 -8.41
N LYS A 167 10.63 20.00 -9.15
CA LYS A 167 10.83 19.11 -10.31
C LYS A 167 10.95 17.67 -9.81
N LEU A 168 10.26 16.75 -10.46
CA LEU A 168 10.39 15.34 -10.21
C LEU A 168 11.71 14.82 -10.80
N ASN A 169 12.69 14.53 -9.95
CA ASN A 169 13.99 14.02 -10.39
C ASN A 169 14.14 12.51 -10.17
N ARG A 170 13.34 11.93 -9.26
CA ARG A 170 13.42 10.51 -8.93
C ARG A 170 12.06 9.89 -8.75
N ILE A 171 11.90 8.66 -9.28
CA ILE A 171 10.72 7.82 -9.06
C ILE A 171 11.14 6.44 -8.59
N VAL A 172 10.45 5.95 -7.55
CA VAL A 172 10.60 4.59 -7.04
C VAL A 172 9.29 3.83 -7.25
N ILE A 173 9.32 2.77 -8.05
CA ILE A 173 8.15 1.97 -8.39
C ILE A 173 8.23 0.61 -7.71
N HIS A 174 7.25 0.31 -6.88
CA HIS A 174 7.10 -0.96 -6.18
C HIS A 174 6.05 -1.83 -6.86
N LYS A 175 6.37 -3.09 -7.07
CA LYS A 175 5.49 -4.10 -7.66
C LYS A 175 5.70 -5.46 -7.00
N THR A 176 4.69 -6.29 -6.91
CA THR A 176 4.83 -7.64 -6.32
C THR A 176 5.33 -8.68 -7.32
N THR A 177 5.02 -8.50 -8.60
CA THR A 177 5.52 -9.33 -9.71
C THR A 177 6.80 -8.73 -10.30
N HIS A 178 7.53 -9.49 -11.09
CA HIS A 178 8.72 -8.98 -11.79
C HIS A 178 8.35 -7.91 -12.83
N PHE A 179 9.32 -7.15 -13.30
CA PHE A 179 9.17 -6.22 -14.42
C PHE A 179 9.58 -6.90 -15.72
N THR A 180 8.73 -6.85 -16.74
CA THR A 180 9.06 -7.31 -18.09
C THR A 180 9.88 -6.28 -18.86
N LYS A 181 10.54 -6.68 -19.94
CA LYS A 181 11.26 -5.73 -20.80
C LYS A 181 10.33 -4.67 -21.38
N GLU A 182 9.14 -5.06 -21.85
CA GLU A 182 8.15 -4.14 -22.39
C GLU A 182 7.67 -3.12 -21.33
N GLU A 183 7.44 -3.56 -20.09
CA GLU A 183 7.10 -2.64 -19.01
C GLU A 183 8.22 -1.64 -18.73
N MET A 184 9.46 -2.11 -18.63
CA MET A 184 10.62 -1.23 -18.38
C MET A 184 10.82 -0.21 -19.48
N GLU A 185 10.69 -0.62 -20.75
CA GLU A 185 10.75 0.30 -21.90
C GLU A 185 9.64 1.35 -21.85
N GLY A 186 8.41 0.93 -21.60
CA GLY A 186 7.27 1.83 -21.50
C GLY A 186 7.39 2.80 -20.33
N ILE A 187 7.82 2.31 -19.16
CA ILE A 187 8.07 3.13 -17.96
C ILE A 187 9.14 4.19 -18.26
N THR A 188 10.27 3.79 -18.83
CA THR A 188 11.36 4.72 -19.18
C THR A 188 10.90 5.78 -20.19
N LYS A 189 10.13 5.38 -21.21
CA LYS A 189 9.54 6.30 -22.17
C LYS A 189 8.58 7.30 -21.52
N GLY A 190 7.67 6.82 -20.68
CA GLY A 190 6.67 7.65 -20.02
C GLY A 190 7.24 8.59 -18.96
N LEU A 191 8.43 8.29 -18.44
CA LEU A 191 9.15 9.11 -17.46
C LEU A 191 10.33 9.88 -18.09
N ALA A 192 10.25 10.18 -19.37
CA ALA A 192 11.28 10.97 -20.02
C ALA A 192 11.51 12.30 -19.28
N GLY A 193 12.80 12.60 -18.99
CA GLY A 193 13.21 13.77 -18.20
C GLY A 193 13.22 13.58 -16.69
N VAL A 194 12.94 12.36 -16.17
CA VAL A 194 13.22 11.97 -14.80
C VAL A 194 14.60 11.32 -14.74
N ASP A 195 15.47 11.84 -13.87
CA ASP A 195 16.89 11.47 -13.89
C ASP A 195 17.17 10.08 -13.29
N ASN A 196 16.35 9.65 -12.32
CA ASN A 196 16.51 8.37 -11.64
C ASN A 196 15.18 7.61 -11.50
N ILE A 197 15.15 6.41 -12.07
CA ILE A 197 14.00 5.50 -12.03
C ILE A 197 14.45 4.23 -11.32
N GLU A 198 13.84 3.94 -10.16
CA GLU A 198 14.05 2.71 -9.39
C GLU A 198 12.88 1.77 -9.57
N LEU A 199 13.12 0.55 -10.03
CA LEU A 199 12.11 -0.49 -10.19
C LEU A 199 12.39 -1.63 -9.23
N LEU A 200 11.50 -1.78 -8.23
CA LEU A 200 11.65 -2.75 -7.15
C LEU A 200 10.50 -3.77 -7.15
N GLN A 201 10.85 -5.04 -7.33
CA GLN A 201 9.95 -6.12 -7.01
C GLN A 201 10.04 -6.39 -5.49
N ILE A 202 8.89 -6.37 -4.81
CA ILE A 202 8.80 -6.63 -3.37
C ILE A 202 7.85 -7.79 -3.16
N GLN A 203 8.38 -8.93 -2.70
CA GLN A 203 7.63 -10.16 -2.49
C GLN A 203 7.48 -10.46 -1.00
N GLU A 204 6.24 -10.76 -0.62
CA GLU A 204 5.92 -11.44 0.64
C GLU A 204 6.18 -12.94 0.49
N PHE A 205 5.91 -13.69 1.53
CA PHE A 205 5.96 -15.18 1.52
C PHE A 205 7.33 -15.78 1.23
N SER A 206 8.38 -15.09 1.65
CA SER A 206 9.71 -15.65 1.65
C SER A 206 9.77 -16.90 2.54
N ALA A 207 10.46 -17.93 2.08
CA ALA A 207 10.76 -19.14 2.87
C ALA A 207 11.81 -18.90 3.98
N TRP A 208 12.48 -17.76 3.92
CA TRP A 208 13.51 -17.40 4.89
C TRP A 208 12.93 -17.13 6.28
N ARG A 209 13.61 -17.63 7.29
CA ARG A 209 13.36 -17.33 8.70
C ARG A 209 14.69 -17.08 9.38
N ALA A 210 14.69 -16.22 10.38
CA ALA A 210 15.88 -15.92 11.16
C ALA A 210 15.59 -16.01 12.65
N ILE A 211 16.55 -16.56 13.38
CA ILE A 211 16.56 -16.61 14.85
C ILE A 211 17.71 -15.74 15.31
N ARG A 212 17.45 -14.94 16.32
CA ARG A 212 18.45 -14.06 16.91
C ARG A 212 19.13 -14.74 18.10
N PHE A 213 20.43 -14.72 18.11
CA PHE A 213 21.27 -15.19 19.21
C PHE A 213 21.95 -14.02 19.92
N GLN A 214 22.14 -14.16 21.20
CA GLN A 214 22.94 -13.28 22.03
C GLN A 214 23.76 -14.17 22.97
N ASN A 215 25.09 -14.04 22.91
CA ASN A 215 26.03 -14.89 23.67
C ASN A 215 25.70 -16.38 23.49
N ASP A 216 25.60 -16.83 22.25
CA ASP A 216 25.30 -18.21 21.83
C ASP A 216 23.96 -18.80 22.32
N THR A 217 23.12 -17.96 22.91
CA THR A 217 21.78 -18.34 23.34
C THR A 217 20.72 -17.68 22.49
N ALA A 218 19.71 -18.45 22.05
CA ALA A 218 18.58 -17.91 21.32
C ALA A 218 17.81 -16.92 22.22
N THR A 219 17.55 -15.73 21.71
CA THR A 219 16.78 -14.72 22.47
C THR A 219 15.29 -15.00 22.39
N PRO A 220 14.49 -14.59 23.40
CA PRO A 220 13.04 -14.70 23.36
C PRO A 220 12.37 -13.70 22.38
N PHE A 221 13.16 -12.82 21.78
CA PHE A 221 12.69 -11.82 20.84
C PHE A 221 12.93 -12.27 19.39
N PRO A 222 12.03 -11.93 18.47
CA PRO A 222 12.29 -12.14 17.05
C PRO A 222 13.45 -11.29 16.57
N ILE A 223 13.85 -11.52 15.33
CA ILE A 223 14.81 -10.65 14.64
C ILE A 223 14.36 -9.19 14.72
N GLN A 224 15.32 -8.27 14.77
CA GLN A 224 15.01 -6.85 14.85
C GLN A 224 14.42 -6.34 13.53
N ARG A 225 13.41 -5.46 13.64
CA ARG A 225 12.91 -4.68 12.54
C ARG A 225 14.05 -3.85 11.91
N GLY A 226 14.14 -3.88 10.61
CA GLY A 226 15.21 -3.19 9.87
C GLY A 226 16.45 -4.06 9.60
N THR A 227 16.48 -5.31 10.06
CA THR A 227 17.54 -6.25 9.66
C THR A 227 17.49 -6.49 8.17
N VAL A 228 18.66 -6.47 7.53
CA VAL A 228 18.83 -6.64 6.09
C VAL A 228 19.90 -7.67 5.84
N ILE A 229 19.66 -8.56 4.87
CA ILE A 229 20.67 -9.52 4.39
C ILE A 229 20.75 -9.36 2.86
N PRO A 230 21.89 -8.86 2.35
CA PRO A 230 22.11 -8.84 0.91
C PRO A 230 22.31 -10.28 0.41
N LEU A 231 21.65 -10.64 -0.68
CA LEU A 231 21.82 -11.92 -1.35
C LEU A 231 22.73 -11.78 -2.58
N ASP A 232 22.56 -10.67 -3.29
CA ASP A 232 23.45 -10.25 -4.38
C ASP A 232 23.42 -8.71 -4.53
N LYS A 233 24.00 -8.16 -5.59
CA LYS A 233 24.07 -6.71 -5.84
C LYS A 233 22.69 -6.03 -6.00
N ASP A 234 21.69 -6.78 -6.43
CA ASP A 234 20.35 -6.27 -6.77
C ASP A 234 19.24 -6.92 -5.92
N THR A 235 19.58 -7.90 -5.07
CA THR A 235 18.61 -8.66 -4.29
C THR A 235 18.97 -8.67 -2.81
N PHE A 236 17.99 -8.38 -1.95
CA PHE A 236 18.18 -8.41 -0.50
C PHE A 236 16.90 -8.84 0.23
N LEU A 237 17.09 -9.35 1.43
CA LEU A 237 16.03 -9.61 2.39
C LEU A 237 15.94 -8.44 3.37
N ILE A 238 14.70 -8.04 3.73
CA ILE A 238 14.45 -7.00 4.72
C ILE A 238 13.34 -7.40 5.67
N TRP A 239 13.61 -7.34 6.97
CA TRP A 239 12.58 -7.55 8.00
C TRP A 239 11.89 -6.23 8.34
N THR A 240 10.72 -6.04 7.79
CA THR A 240 9.84 -4.90 8.10
C THR A 240 9.00 -5.14 9.35
N HIS A 241 8.91 -6.37 9.79
CA HIS A 241 8.37 -6.83 11.07
C HIS A 241 9.48 -7.38 11.93
N GLY A 242 9.35 -7.23 13.24
CA GLY A 242 10.32 -7.75 14.20
C GLY A 242 10.32 -6.93 15.48
N SER A 243 11.22 -7.24 16.40
CA SER A 243 11.38 -6.47 17.62
C SER A 243 11.94 -5.08 17.35
N VAL A 244 11.58 -4.14 18.20
CA VAL A 244 12.22 -2.81 18.25
C VAL A 244 12.96 -2.70 19.57
N GLN A 245 14.12 -2.06 19.55
CA GLN A 245 15.04 -1.97 20.71
C GLN A 245 14.34 -1.40 21.96
N HIS A 246 13.50 -0.40 21.78
CA HIS A 246 12.77 0.21 22.90
C HIS A 246 11.86 -0.80 23.64
N ASP A 247 11.17 -1.65 22.92
CA ASP A 247 10.26 -2.63 23.51
C ASP A 247 11.02 -3.75 24.22
N GLU A 248 12.19 -4.12 23.72
CA GLU A 248 13.10 -5.07 24.35
C GLU A 248 13.63 -4.54 25.69
N LEU A 249 14.10 -3.29 25.71
CA LEU A 249 14.60 -2.62 26.91
C LEU A 249 13.51 -2.40 27.95
N ALA A 250 12.28 -2.13 27.52
CA ALA A 250 11.14 -1.98 28.41
C ALA A 250 10.60 -3.30 28.94
N GLY A 251 11.18 -4.44 28.60
CA GLY A 251 10.72 -5.77 29.00
C GLY A 251 9.34 -6.13 28.45
N LYS A 252 8.84 -5.36 27.50
CA LYS A 252 7.53 -5.61 26.87
C LYS A 252 7.62 -6.88 26.05
N LYS A 253 7.14 -7.98 26.60
CA LYS A 253 6.86 -9.21 25.85
C LYS A 253 5.67 -8.95 24.90
N LEU A 254 5.87 -8.14 23.87
CA LEU A 254 4.92 -8.06 22.78
C LEU A 254 4.79 -9.46 22.18
N ASN A 255 3.56 -9.95 22.08
CA ASN A 255 3.31 -11.25 21.50
C ASN A 255 3.51 -11.21 19.98
N TYR A 256 4.76 -11.08 19.55
CA TYR A 256 5.13 -11.10 18.13
C TYR A 256 4.62 -12.36 17.42
N TYR A 257 4.42 -13.43 18.19
CA TYR A 257 3.98 -14.73 17.69
C TYR A 257 2.49 -15.01 17.93
N LYS A 258 1.78 -14.19 18.73
CA LYS A 258 0.33 -14.27 18.84
C LYS A 258 -0.33 -13.79 17.56
N ASN A 259 -1.46 -14.34 17.23
CA ASN A 259 -2.27 -14.10 16.03
C ASN A 259 -1.88 -14.94 14.82
N GLY A 260 -1.23 -16.09 15.02
CA GLY A 260 -0.99 -17.06 13.94
C GLY A 260 0.06 -16.66 12.91
N ARG A 261 0.79 -15.54 13.12
CA ARG A 261 1.80 -15.06 12.17
C ARG A 261 3.15 -15.79 12.27
N GLY A 262 3.39 -16.51 13.37
CA GLY A 262 4.64 -17.24 13.58
C GLY A 262 5.89 -16.34 13.59
N ILE A 263 7.04 -16.92 13.25
CA ILE A 263 8.32 -16.21 13.16
C ILE A 263 8.26 -15.21 12.00
N PRO A 264 8.62 -13.92 12.21
CA PRO A 264 8.58 -12.91 11.14
C PRO A 264 9.39 -13.33 9.92
N ALA A 265 8.76 -13.29 8.77
CA ALA A 265 9.41 -13.51 7.48
C ALA A 265 9.89 -12.18 6.88
N PRO A 266 11.02 -12.15 6.20
CA PRO A 266 11.45 -10.97 5.48
C PRO A 266 10.63 -10.77 4.21
N LEU A 267 10.63 -9.54 3.71
CA LEU A 267 10.37 -9.26 2.31
C LEU A 267 11.60 -9.61 1.48
N LEU A 268 11.39 -10.21 0.33
CA LEU A 268 12.41 -10.35 -0.71
C LEU A 268 12.27 -9.17 -1.66
N VAL A 269 13.32 -8.36 -1.75
CA VAL A 269 13.37 -7.20 -2.64
C VAL A 269 14.38 -7.46 -3.74
N LYS A 270 13.94 -7.30 -4.99
CA LYS A 270 14.80 -7.40 -6.18
C LYS A 270 14.69 -6.11 -7.00
N ARG A 271 15.83 -5.48 -7.25
CA ARG A 271 15.94 -4.32 -8.12
C ARG A 271 16.08 -4.74 -9.57
N PHE A 272 15.29 -4.15 -10.45
CA PHE A 272 15.33 -4.34 -11.91
C PHE A 272 15.98 -3.16 -12.63
N MET A 273 15.87 -1.97 -12.05
CA MET A 273 16.45 -0.74 -12.58
C MET A 273 16.75 0.21 -11.42
N GLY A 274 17.77 1.06 -11.58
CA GLY A 274 18.10 2.14 -10.67
C GLY A 274 19.55 2.14 -10.22
N LYS A 275 19.93 3.21 -9.49
CA LYS A 275 21.30 3.48 -9.06
C LYS A 275 21.43 3.76 -7.56
N SER A 276 20.32 3.83 -6.83
CA SER A 276 20.33 4.09 -5.39
C SER A 276 21.06 2.99 -4.63
N SER A 277 21.67 3.33 -3.50
CA SER A 277 22.28 2.32 -2.63
C SER A 277 21.22 1.40 -2.01
N ALA A 278 21.59 0.16 -1.70
CA ALA A 278 20.70 -0.76 -0.98
C ALA A 278 20.21 -0.17 0.34
N LEU A 279 21.07 0.55 1.08
CA LEU A 279 20.73 1.20 2.34
C LEU A 279 19.66 2.27 2.17
N GLU A 280 19.72 3.06 1.09
CA GLU A 280 18.72 4.06 0.76
C GLU A 280 17.37 3.40 0.50
N LEU A 281 17.32 2.38 -0.37
CA LEU A 281 16.11 1.64 -0.70
C LEU A 281 15.50 0.95 0.53
N VAL A 282 16.32 0.38 1.40
CA VAL A 282 15.89 -0.22 2.67
C VAL A 282 15.22 0.80 3.58
N ASN A 283 15.85 1.97 3.77
CA ASN A 283 15.30 3.03 4.62
C ASN A 283 13.97 3.54 4.07
N GLU A 284 13.84 3.67 2.77
CA GLU A 284 12.59 4.09 2.11
C GLU A 284 11.48 3.04 2.30
N ILE A 285 11.78 1.76 2.10
CA ILE A 285 10.80 0.68 2.34
C ILE A 285 10.35 0.69 3.80
N LEU A 286 11.28 0.78 4.76
CA LEU A 286 10.96 0.85 6.19
C LEU A 286 10.11 2.08 6.52
N MET A 287 10.47 3.24 5.99
CA MET A 287 9.73 4.48 6.14
C MET A 287 8.28 4.31 5.64
N LEU A 288 8.11 3.78 4.44
CA LEU A 288 6.80 3.60 3.82
C LEU A 288 5.92 2.57 4.53
N THR A 289 6.49 1.62 5.28
CA THR A 289 5.67 0.70 6.11
C THR A 289 5.01 1.40 7.31
N LYS A 290 5.46 2.60 7.68
CA LYS A 290 4.87 3.41 8.77
C LYS A 290 3.79 4.37 8.29
N MET A 291 3.62 4.53 6.99
CA MET A 291 2.70 5.52 6.41
C MET A 291 1.26 5.04 6.30
N ASN A 292 0.95 3.81 6.70
CA ASN A 292 -0.44 3.36 6.76
C ASN A 292 -1.08 3.81 8.09
N TRP A 293 -1.75 4.95 8.05
CA TRP A 293 -2.39 5.57 9.23
C TRP A 293 -3.62 4.82 9.75
N ASN A 294 -4.12 3.86 9.01
CA ASN A 294 -5.21 2.98 9.46
C ASN A 294 -4.72 1.83 10.37
N SER A 295 -3.45 1.82 10.73
CA SER A 295 -2.84 0.79 11.58
C SER A 295 -2.27 1.43 12.84
N GLY A 296 -2.97 1.25 13.96
CA GLY A 296 -2.51 1.67 15.30
C GLY A 296 -1.67 0.62 16.04
N ASP A 297 -1.32 -0.48 15.38
CA ASP A 297 -0.51 -1.53 16.00
C ASP A 297 0.95 -1.13 16.12
N GLY A 298 1.58 -1.41 17.26
CA GLY A 298 3.03 -1.35 17.43
C GLY A 298 3.79 -2.29 16.49
N LEU A 299 3.08 -3.22 15.88
CA LEU A 299 3.56 -4.03 14.75
C LEU A 299 3.22 -3.29 13.46
N TYR A 300 4.19 -2.65 12.89
CA TYR A 300 4.06 -1.95 11.60
C TYR A 300 3.56 -2.88 10.48
N LYS A 301 2.98 -2.31 9.43
CA LYS A 301 2.61 -3.07 8.24
C LYS A 301 3.82 -3.78 7.64
N ILE A 302 3.60 -4.97 7.07
CA ILE A 302 4.66 -5.73 6.40
C ILE A 302 5.07 -5.03 5.12
N LEU A 303 4.10 -4.67 4.30
CA LEU A 303 4.33 -4.00 3.03
C LEU A 303 4.47 -2.48 3.18
N PRO A 304 5.22 -1.84 2.30
CA PRO A 304 5.18 -0.39 2.16
C PRO A 304 3.77 0.07 1.73
N VAL A 305 3.37 1.24 2.19
CA VAL A 305 2.03 1.80 1.96
C VAL A 305 1.65 1.88 0.48
N THR A 306 2.62 2.06 -0.40
CA THR A 306 2.43 2.04 -1.85
C THR A 306 1.77 0.75 -2.32
N LEU A 307 2.25 -0.40 -1.88
CA LEU A 307 1.68 -1.70 -2.22
C LEU A 307 0.41 -2.02 -1.43
N ASP A 308 0.34 -1.63 -0.15
CA ASP A 308 -0.86 -1.82 0.66
C ASP A 308 -2.08 -1.12 0.02
N PHE A 309 -1.95 0.14 -0.39
CA PHE A 309 -3.04 0.87 -1.02
C PHE A 309 -3.32 0.42 -2.45
N ALA A 310 -2.30 0.08 -3.23
CA ALA A 310 -2.52 -0.50 -4.55
C ALA A 310 -3.31 -1.82 -4.46
N LYS A 311 -3.02 -2.67 -3.46
CA LYS A 311 -3.81 -3.88 -3.20
C LYS A 311 -5.22 -3.58 -2.71
N ALA A 312 -5.40 -2.57 -1.82
CA ALA A 312 -6.72 -2.16 -1.34
C ALA A 312 -7.59 -1.65 -2.50
N LEU A 313 -7.05 -0.79 -3.36
CA LEU A 313 -7.74 -0.32 -4.56
C LEU A 313 -8.11 -1.47 -5.50
N SER A 314 -7.18 -2.41 -5.71
CA SER A 314 -7.42 -3.60 -6.55
C SER A 314 -8.54 -4.48 -5.99
N ARG A 315 -8.65 -4.61 -4.65
CA ARG A 315 -9.73 -5.36 -4.00
C ARG A 315 -11.09 -4.67 -4.23
N VAL A 316 -11.13 -3.37 -4.01
CA VAL A 316 -12.35 -2.57 -4.18
C VAL A 316 -12.80 -2.52 -5.64
N ALA A 317 -11.86 -2.48 -6.58
CA ALA A 317 -12.14 -2.49 -8.02
C ALA A 317 -12.88 -3.76 -8.50
N LYS A 318 -12.82 -4.86 -7.75
CA LYS A 318 -13.58 -6.08 -8.05
C LYS A 318 -15.08 -5.95 -7.86
N GLN A 319 -15.55 -4.91 -7.18
CA GLN A 319 -16.97 -4.70 -6.89
C GLN A 319 -17.77 -4.06 -8.06
N ASP A 320 -17.21 -3.95 -9.27
CA ASP A 320 -17.86 -3.45 -10.50
C ASP A 320 -18.44 -2.02 -10.45
N LEU A 321 -18.21 -1.29 -9.36
CA LEU A 321 -18.73 0.08 -9.17
C LEU A 321 -17.66 1.15 -9.47
N VAL A 322 -16.56 0.75 -10.04
CA VAL A 322 -15.38 1.61 -10.19
C VAL A 322 -15.50 2.51 -11.40
N VAL A 323 -15.35 3.78 -11.19
CA VAL A 323 -15.14 4.76 -12.25
C VAL A 323 -13.66 4.76 -12.60
N TYR A 324 -13.32 4.32 -13.79
CA TYR A 324 -11.96 4.31 -14.31
C TYR A 324 -11.47 5.69 -14.76
N ASP A 325 -10.17 5.82 -14.96
CA ASP A 325 -9.49 6.99 -15.54
C ASP A 325 -9.65 8.30 -14.76
N ARG A 326 -9.77 8.22 -13.44
CA ARG A 326 -9.68 9.39 -12.58
C ARG A 326 -8.82 9.11 -11.34
N PRO A 327 -8.16 10.14 -10.79
CA PRO A 327 -7.50 10.03 -9.49
C PRO A 327 -8.55 9.98 -8.37
N TYR A 328 -8.23 9.20 -7.35
CA TYR A 328 -8.98 9.11 -6.12
C TYR A 328 -8.12 9.53 -4.95
N ASP A 329 -8.66 10.30 -4.04
CA ASP A 329 -8.02 10.56 -2.76
C ASP A 329 -7.90 9.25 -1.96
N PHE A 330 -6.70 8.96 -1.44
CA PHE A 330 -6.44 7.74 -0.68
C PHE A 330 -7.34 7.58 0.55
N ARG A 331 -7.84 8.68 1.10
CA ARG A 331 -8.74 8.69 2.27
C ARG A 331 -10.04 7.94 2.04
N TYR A 332 -10.48 7.80 0.80
CA TYR A 332 -11.66 6.99 0.48
C TYR A 332 -11.46 5.50 0.76
N PHE A 333 -10.21 5.00 0.70
CA PHE A 333 -9.89 3.58 0.79
C PHE A 333 -9.10 3.20 2.06
N MET A 334 -8.82 4.17 2.88
CA MET A 334 -8.27 3.95 4.22
C MET A 334 -9.22 3.15 5.11
#